data_28d3bc04ba8bd8fff54a8f0c0d46f64e
#
_entry.id   28d3bc04ba8bd8fff54a8f0c0d46f64e
#
_cell.length_a   1.000
_cell.length_b   1.000
_cell.length_c   1.000
_cell.angle_alpha   90.00
_cell.angle_beta   90.00
_cell.angle_gamma   90.00
#
_symmetry.space_group_name_H-M   'P 1'
#
loop_
_entity.id
_entity.type
_entity.pdbx_description
1 polymer ?
#
loop_
_entity_poly.entity_id
_entity_poly.type
_entity_poly.pdbx_seq_one_letter_code
_entity_poly.pdbx_strand_id
1 'polypeptide(L)'
;MMKKIYKKNQLLEVNNIPSEVIESIRETIGVLNENYGENRDIEADLGGYVLIAENIVDIEILKQDKLQGLIPEYTDIIECSEGVNWTSSLFLLSSDFAIVVVTTEELSKFLLE
;
A
#
# COMPACT_ATOMS: atom_id res chain seq x y z
N MET A 1 -2.19 12.98 7.43
CA MET A 1 -1.95 12.94 5.97
C MET A 1 -1.34 11.60 5.58
N MET A 2 -1.85 10.98 4.52
CA MET A 2 -1.35 9.70 4.06
C MET A 2 0.07 9.79 3.51
N LYS A 3 0.85 8.74 3.75
CA LYS A 3 2.19 8.64 3.22
C LYS A 3 2.16 7.84 1.93
N LYS A 4 2.82 8.36 0.91
CA LYS A 4 2.94 7.71 -0.39
C LYS A 4 4.39 7.26 -0.60
N ILE A 5 4.57 6.01 -0.93
CA ILE A 5 5.89 5.43 -1.18
C ILE A 5 6.04 5.16 -2.66
N TYR A 6 6.88 5.93 -3.32
CA TYR A 6 7.18 5.75 -4.73
C TYR A 6 8.49 4.98 -4.94
N LYS A 7 9.42 5.10 -3.99
CA LYS A 7 10.76 4.51 -4.07
C LYS A 7 11.17 3.91 -2.73
N LYS A 8 12.02 2.91 -2.77
CA LYS A 8 12.48 2.21 -1.56
C LYS A 8 13.11 3.15 -0.52
N ASN A 9 13.86 4.15 -0.96
CA ASN A 9 14.53 5.06 -0.03
C ASN A 9 13.56 5.90 0.79
N GLN A 10 12.33 6.05 0.35
CA GLN A 10 11.31 6.78 1.10
C GLN A 10 10.89 6.05 2.36
N LEU A 11 11.15 4.74 2.44
CA LEU A 11 10.85 3.96 3.64
C LEU A 11 11.67 4.42 4.84
N LEU A 12 12.82 5.04 4.61
CA LEU A 12 13.66 5.56 5.68
C LEU A 12 13.01 6.72 6.43
N GLU A 13 12.03 7.37 5.82
CA GLU A 13 11.31 8.50 6.40
C GLU A 13 10.05 8.07 7.15
N VAL A 14 9.69 6.79 7.08
CA VAL A 14 8.48 6.29 7.73
C VAL A 14 8.78 5.99 9.19
N ASN A 15 8.00 6.61 10.08
CA ASN A 15 8.11 6.43 11.53
C ASN A 15 6.81 5.86 12.08
N ASN A 16 6.90 5.25 13.26
CA ASN A 16 5.73 4.73 13.98
C ASN A 16 4.99 3.58 13.28
N ILE A 17 5.68 2.92 12.36
CA ILE A 17 5.13 1.76 11.65
C ILE A 17 5.94 0.53 12.08
N PRO A 18 5.29 -0.59 12.39
CA PRO A 18 6.01 -1.81 12.79
C PRO A 18 7.01 -2.26 11.73
N SER A 19 8.14 -2.80 12.17
CA SER A 19 9.19 -3.25 11.25
C SER A 19 8.71 -4.33 10.28
N GLU A 20 7.79 -5.19 10.70
CA GLU A 20 7.21 -6.23 9.85
C GLU A 20 6.47 -5.60 8.65
N VAL A 21 5.80 -4.47 8.88
CA VAL A 21 5.08 -3.75 7.83
C VAL A 21 6.09 -3.11 6.86
N ILE A 22 7.13 -2.49 7.38
CA ILE A 22 8.17 -1.88 6.54
C ILE A 22 8.81 -2.94 5.63
N GLU A 23 9.10 -4.11 6.18
CA GLU A 23 9.67 -5.21 5.42
C GLU A 23 8.72 -5.69 4.31
N SER A 24 7.43 -5.80 4.63
CA SER A 24 6.40 -6.18 3.65
C SER A 24 6.31 -5.15 2.52
N ILE A 25 6.40 -3.86 2.85
CA ILE A 25 6.40 -2.80 1.83
C ILE A 25 7.60 -2.94 0.90
N ARG A 26 8.77 -3.22 1.45
CA ARG A 26 9.98 -3.43 0.64
C ARG A 26 9.81 -4.60 -0.33
N GLU A 27 9.24 -5.69 0.15
CA GLU A 27 8.98 -6.86 -0.69
C GLU A 27 7.99 -6.53 -1.79
N THR A 28 6.94 -5.79 -1.47
CA THR A 28 5.93 -5.37 -2.44
C THR A 28 6.54 -4.51 -3.54
N ILE A 29 7.37 -3.54 -3.17
CA ILE A 29 8.07 -2.69 -4.14
C ILE A 29 8.97 -3.54 -5.04
N GLY A 30 9.68 -4.51 -4.45
CA GLY A 30 10.53 -5.42 -5.21
C GLY A 30 9.75 -6.22 -6.23
N VAL A 31 8.61 -6.78 -5.83
CA VAL A 31 7.75 -7.56 -6.71
C VAL A 31 7.20 -6.70 -7.84
N LEU A 32 6.77 -5.48 -7.55
CA LEU A 32 6.27 -4.57 -8.56
C LEU A 32 7.36 -4.24 -9.59
N ASN A 33 8.57 -3.98 -9.14
CA ASN A 33 9.68 -3.69 -10.03
C ASN A 33 10.06 -4.89 -10.91
N GLU A 34 10.05 -6.10 -10.34
CA GLU A 34 10.34 -7.32 -11.10
C GLU A 34 9.31 -7.59 -12.18
N ASN A 35 8.03 -7.41 -11.85
CA ASN A 35 6.95 -7.74 -12.78
C ASN A 35 6.79 -6.72 -13.90
N TYR A 36 7.18 -5.48 -13.67
CA TYR A 36 6.96 -4.41 -14.64
C TYR A 36 8.24 -3.84 -15.26
N GLY A 37 9.36 -4.51 -15.04
CA GLY A 37 10.60 -4.19 -15.71
C GLY A 37 11.76 -3.91 -14.77
N GLU A 38 12.93 -4.39 -15.16
CA GLU A 38 14.15 -4.16 -14.40
C GLU A 38 14.51 -2.69 -14.40
N ASN A 39 15.03 -2.23 -13.27
CA ASN A 39 15.52 -0.87 -13.10
C ASN A 39 14.45 0.22 -13.19
N ARG A 40 13.19 -0.13 -13.06
CA ARG A 40 12.11 0.85 -13.03
C ARG A 40 11.69 1.14 -11.60
N ASP A 41 11.53 2.44 -11.30
CA ASP A 41 10.87 2.85 -10.07
C ASP A 41 9.37 2.84 -10.29
N ILE A 42 8.61 2.57 -9.27
CA ILE A 42 7.15 2.64 -9.32
C ILE A 42 6.71 4.01 -9.84
N GLU A 43 7.33 5.07 -9.31
CA GLU A 43 7.02 6.44 -9.68
C GLU A 43 7.18 6.71 -11.17
N ALA A 44 8.26 6.20 -11.76
CA ALA A 44 8.62 6.57 -13.13
C ALA A 44 7.82 5.82 -14.18
N ASP A 45 7.55 4.55 -13.98
CA ASP A 45 7.10 3.68 -15.05
C ASP A 45 5.74 3.05 -14.86
N LEU A 46 5.32 2.85 -13.63
CA LEU A 46 4.08 2.14 -13.35
C LEU A 46 2.91 3.06 -13.07
N GLY A 47 3.21 4.33 -12.77
CA GLY A 47 2.18 5.22 -12.29
C GLY A 47 1.54 4.69 -11.02
N GLY A 48 2.23 3.79 -10.31
CA GLY A 48 1.72 3.18 -9.10
C GLY A 48 2.49 3.61 -7.87
N TYR A 49 1.90 3.40 -6.71
CA TYR A 49 2.54 3.71 -5.44
C TYR A 49 1.95 2.90 -4.31
N VAL A 50 2.66 2.90 -3.19
CA VAL A 50 2.18 2.29 -1.95
C VAL A 50 1.70 3.41 -1.04
N LEU A 51 0.47 3.29 -0.55
CA LEU A 51 -0.11 4.24 0.39
C LEU A 51 -0.18 3.64 1.77
N ILE A 52 0.21 4.39 2.78
CA ILE A 52 0.06 3.99 4.17
C ILE A 52 -1.06 4.81 4.78
N ALA A 53 -2.16 4.16 5.11
CA ALA A 53 -3.32 4.80 5.74
C ALA A 53 -3.30 4.48 7.23
N GLU A 54 -3.20 5.50 8.07
CA GLU A 54 -3.02 5.33 9.50
C GLU A 54 -4.31 5.54 10.30
N ASN A 55 -5.35 6.11 9.69
CA ASN A 55 -6.61 6.37 10.38
C ASN A 55 -7.80 6.32 9.42
N ILE A 56 -9.00 6.40 9.98
CA ILE A 56 -10.23 6.27 9.18
C ILE A 56 -10.40 7.42 8.18
N VAL A 57 -9.89 8.60 8.49
CA VAL A 57 -9.99 9.74 7.56
C VAL A 57 -9.21 9.45 6.30
N ASP A 58 -8.03 8.85 6.42
CA ASP A 58 -7.23 8.44 5.26
C ASP A 58 -7.98 7.45 4.38
N ILE A 59 -8.66 6.48 5.00
CA ILE A 59 -9.45 5.49 4.27
C ILE A 59 -10.60 6.15 3.51
N GLU A 60 -11.30 7.07 4.15
CA GLU A 60 -12.42 7.78 3.53
C GLU A 60 -11.97 8.61 2.33
N ILE A 61 -10.82 9.28 2.45
CA ILE A 61 -10.25 10.06 1.34
C ILE A 61 -9.90 9.15 0.16
N LEU A 62 -9.27 8.00 0.44
CA LEU A 62 -8.93 7.04 -0.60
C LEU A 62 -10.16 6.55 -1.35
N LYS A 63 -11.20 6.21 -0.62
CA LYS A 63 -12.42 5.68 -1.22
C LYS A 63 -13.11 6.71 -2.10
N GLN A 64 -13.11 7.97 -1.70
CA GLN A 64 -13.75 9.02 -2.46
C GLN A 64 -12.96 9.40 -3.72
N ASP A 65 -11.62 9.47 -3.59
CA ASP A 65 -10.78 9.95 -4.69
C ASP A 65 -10.41 8.88 -5.71
N LYS A 66 -9.85 7.79 -5.23
CA LYS A 66 -9.19 6.84 -6.12
C LYS A 66 -9.83 5.47 -6.15
N LEU A 67 -10.37 5.03 -5.03
CA LEU A 67 -10.83 3.66 -4.87
C LEU A 67 -12.34 3.50 -4.91
N GLN A 68 -13.08 4.54 -5.23
CA GLN A 68 -14.54 4.49 -5.25
C GLN A 68 -15.04 3.35 -6.15
N GLY A 69 -15.73 2.41 -5.54
CA GLY A 69 -16.31 1.29 -6.28
C GLY A 69 -15.33 0.19 -6.68
N LEU A 70 -14.06 0.33 -6.35
CA LEU A 70 -13.06 -0.68 -6.67
C LEU A 70 -12.97 -1.73 -5.57
N ILE A 71 -12.71 -2.96 -5.98
CA ILE A 71 -12.47 -4.08 -5.08
C ILE A 71 -11.00 -4.47 -5.22
N PRO A 72 -10.28 -4.73 -4.12
CA PRO A 72 -8.88 -5.13 -4.22
C PRO A 72 -8.74 -6.47 -4.95
N GLU A 73 -7.75 -6.55 -5.83
CA GLU A 73 -7.42 -7.79 -6.51
C GLU A 73 -6.78 -8.80 -5.57
N TYR A 74 -6.09 -8.30 -4.54
CA TYR A 74 -5.37 -9.15 -3.61
C TYR A 74 -5.23 -8.42 -2.28
N THR A 75 -5.43 -9.15 -1.19
CA THR A 75 -5.20 -8.63 0.15
C THR A 75 -4.43 -9.66 0.96
N ASP A 76 -3.34 -9.23 1.56
CA ASP A 76 -2.52 -10.06 2.43
C ASP A 76 -2.57 -9.52 3.86
N ILE A 77 -2.45 -10.41 4.83
CA ILE A 77 -2.43 -10.03 6.24
C ILE A 77 -0.99 -10.11 6.75
N ILE A 78 -0.53 -9.02 7.35
CA ILE A 78 0.81 -8.92 7.91
C ILE A 78 0.69 -9.05 9.42
N GLU A 79 1.12 -10.19 9.94
CA GLU A 79 1.10 -10.43 11.38
C GLU A 79 2.28 -9.71 12.04
N CYS A 80 1.98 -8.87 13.02
CA CYS A 80 2.99 -8.10 13.71
C CYS A 80 3.20 -8.58 15.14
N SER A 81 4.44 -8.54 15.59
CA SER A 81 4.81 -8.95 16.94
C SER A 81 4.17 -8.07 18.02
N GLU A 82 3.70 -6.90 17.65
CA GLU A 82 3.03 -5.97 18.57
C GLU A 82 1.57 -6.33 18.84
N GLY A 83 1.04 -7.35 18.18
CA GLY A 83 -0.33 -7.81 18.39
C GLY A 83 -1.37 -7.12 17.50
N VAL A 84 -0.99 -6.08 16.79
CA VAL A 84 -1.88 -5.40 15.83
C VAL A 84 -1.49 -5.84 14.44
N ASN A 85 -2.39 -6.53 13.76
CA ASN A 85 -2.14 -6.96 12.40
C ASN A 85 -2.39 -5.84 11.41
N TRP A 86 -1.65 -5.87 10.30
CA TRP A 86 -1.81 -4.94 9.20
C TRP A 86 -2.23 -5.70 7.96
N THR A 87 -2.64 -4.97 6.94
CA THR A 87 -2.99 -5.54 5.64
C THR A 87 -2.31 -4.78 4.52
N SER A 88 -2.09 -5.50 3.42
CA SER A 88 -1.58 -4.93 2.18
C SER A 88 -2.59 -5.31 1.09
N SER A 89 -3.29 -4.33 0.54
CA SER A 89 -4.34 -4.57 -0.46
C SER A 89 -3.94 -3.94 -1.79
N LEU A 90 -3.95 -4.75 -2.84
CA LEU A 90 -3.57 -4.32 -4.19
C LEU A 90 -4.81 -3.94 -5.00
N PHE A 91 -4.84 -2.70 -5.48
CA PHE A 91 -5.90 -2.20 -6.35
C PHE A 91 -5.32 -1.91 -7.72
N LEU A 92 -5.90 -2.50 -8.75
CA LEU A 92 -5.53 -2.22 -10.13
C LEU A 92 -6.52 -1.20 -10.70
N LEU A 93 -6.04 0.00 -10.97
CA LEU A 93 -6.88 1.06 -11.52
C LEU A 93 -6.92 1.01 -13.04
N SER A 94 -5.85 0.54 -13.64
CA SER A 94 -5.74 0.31 -15.08
C SER A 94 -4.64 -0.71 -15.30
N SER A 95 -4.39 -1.08 -16.55
CA SER A 95 -3.32 -2.00 -16.88
C SER A 95 -1.93 -1.50 -16.47
N ASP A 96 -1.79 -0.18 -16.35
CA ASP A 96 -0.50 0.45 -16.07
C ASP A 96 -0.43 1.15 -14.70
N PHE A 97 -1.51 1.13 -13.94
CA PHE A 97 -1.58 1.88 -12.71
C PHE A 97 -2.11 1.02 -11.56
N ALA A 98 -1.31 0.85 -10.54
CA ALA A 98 -1.66 0.06 -9.37
C ALA A 98 -1.39 0.84 -8.09
N ILE A 99 -2.26 0.68 -7.10
CA ILE A 99 -2.08 1.26 -5.77
C ILE A 99 -2.10 0.13 -4.76
N VAL A 100 -1.10 0.09 -3.90
CA VAL A 100 -1.09 -0.84 -2.78
C VAL A 100 -1.42 -0.04 -1.52
N VAL A 101 -2.50 -0.39 -0.85
CA VAL A 101 -2.92 0.29 0.38
C VAL A 101 -2.49 -0.54 1.57
N VAL A 102 -1.66 0.04 2.42
CA VAL A 102 -1.19 -0.60 3.64
C VAL A 102 -1.86 0.09 4.82
N THR A 103 -2.58 -0.67 5.63
CA THR A 103 -3.31 -0.15 6.78
C THR A 103 -3.48 -1.24 7.82
N THR A 104 -4.04 -0.91 8.98
CA THR A 104 -4.32 -1.91 9.99
C THR A 104 -5.46 -2.83 9.53
N GLU A 105 -5.48 -4.06 10.05
CA GLU A 105 -6.54 -5.02 9.72
C GLU A 105 -7.92 -4.46 10.08
N GLU A 106 -8.03 -3.75 11.18
CA GLU A 106 -9.28 -3.12 11.60
C GLU A 106 -9.75 -2.08 10.59
N LEU A 107 -8.85 -1.20 10.14
CA LEU A 107 -9.20 -0.17 9.16
C LEU A 107 -9.47 -0.74 7.78
N SER A 108 -8.83 -1.86 7.44
CA SER A 108 -9.00 -2.46 6.12
C SER A 108 -10.45 -2.88 5.85
N LYS A 109 -11.22 -3.14 6.89
CA LYS A 109 -12.64 -3.51 6.75
C LYS A 109 -13.44 -2.41 6.06
N PHE A 110 -13.04 -1.17 6.26
CA PHE A 110 -13.73 -0.03 5.63
C PHE A 110 -13.37 0.14 4.16
N LEU A 111 -12.25 -0.45 3.71
CA LEU A 111 -11.90 -0.45 2.30
C LEU A 111 -12.84 -1.32 1.47
N LEU A 112 -13.43 -2.33 2.10
CA LEU A 112 -14.25 -3.33 1.41
C LEU A 112 -15.74 -3.02 1.44
N GLU A 113 -16.13 -1.96 2.12
CA GLU A 113 -17.54 -1.55 2.21
C GLU A 113 -18.03 -0.80 1.00
#